data_4f323c5cd62f3deb1f951e6a24b25368
#
_entry.id   4f323c5cd62f3deb1f951e6a24b25368
#
_cell.length_a   1.000
_cell.length_b   1.000
_cell.length_c   1.000
_cell.angle_alpha   90.00
_cell.angle_beta   90.00
_cell.angle_gamma   90.00
#
_symmetry.space_group_name_H-M   'P 1'
#
loop_
_entity.id
_entity.type
_entity.pdbx_description
1 polymer ?
#
loop_
_entity_poly.entity_id
_entity_poly.type
_entity_poly.pdbx_seq_one_letter_code
_entity_poly.pdbx_strand_id
1 'polypeptide(L)'
;MGTKTKKSKDDFTLEAYNGIRRMFFLNEIIPGQKISYGDLAKRLNMSTTPVIQALKRLEIQGLVRHEPNRGYYTENISLSEVIEIYDFRELIEVSLLPDTISGMNKTKLKKLKKALDNHLDAVRDIFLKDRLLKDMEFHMTLAKLSGNRIKVACLKDLFDLLYLKYRGNILFVTPMEMVDAEHIQLYDDIAAGNLERAKHVLTHHIANVKHHAISSIERMQNEKKAKL
;
A
#
# COMPACT_ATOMS: atom_id res chain seq x y z
N MET A 1 28.10 28.35 -12.35
CA MET A 1 27.47 28.63 -11.04
C MET A 1 26.02 28.19 -11.12
N GLY A 2 25.70 27.01 -10.58
CA GLY A 2 24.34 26.51 -10.58
C GLY A 2 23.53 27.22 -9.49
N THR A 3 22.50 27.92 -9.87
CA THR A 3 21.52 28.52 -8.96
C THR A 3 20.80 27.40 -8.19
N LYS A 4 21.13 27.21 -6.91
CA LYS A 4 20.34 26.40 -5.99
C LYS A 4 18.95 27.05 -5.88
N THR A 5 17.96 26.50 -6.56
CA THR A 5 16.55 26.89 -6.38
C THR A 5 16.20 26.74 -4.89
N LYS A 6 15.77 27.82 -4.27
CA LYS A 6 15.39 27.86 -2.85
C LYS A 6 14.13 27.00 -2.69
N LYS A 7 14.19 25.91 -1.94
CA LYS A 7 13.03 25.04 -1.66
C LYS A 7 11.89 25.87 -1.08
N SER A 8 10.68 25.64 -1.56
CA SER A 8 9.46 26.26 -1.03
C SER A 8 9.03 25.62 0.28
N LYS A 9 8.10 26.23 1.02
CA LYS A 9 7.52 25.61 2.22
C LYS A 9 6.83 24.28 1.92
N ASP A 10 6.21 24.19 0.75
CA ASP A 10 5.52 22.98 0.29
C ASP A 10 6.49 21.84 -0.01
N ASP A 11 7.68 22.15 -0.53
CA ASP A 11 8.75 21.17 -0.77
C ASP A 11 9.22 20.54 0.54
N PHE A 12 9.41 21.34 1.59
CA PHE A 12 9.80 20.83 2.92
C PHE A 12 8.69 20.00 3.56
N THR A 13 7.42 20.36 3.38
CA THR A 13 6.29 19.57 3.87
C THR A 13 6.20 18.23 3.14
N LEU A 14 6.41 18.22 1.84
CA LEU A 14 6.42 16.99 1.05
C LEU A 14 7.61 16.09 1.42
N GLU A 15 8.77 16.67 1.67
CA GLU A 15 9.97 15.95 2.12
C GLU A 15 9.74 15.32 3.52
N ALA A 16 9.15 16.07 4.46
CA ALA A 16 8.76 15.56 5.76
C ALA A 16 7.74 14.42 5.64
N TYR A 17 6.72 14.60 4.83
CA TYR A 17 5.69 13.60 4.57
C TYR A 17 6.29 12.30 4.03
N ASN A 18 7.14 12.38 3.02
CA ASN A 18 7.79 11.21 2.44
C ASN A 18 8.76 10.54 3.42
N GLY A 19 9.48 11.34 4.22
CA GLY A 19 10.37 10.83 5.27
C GLY A 19 9.63 10.05 6.35
N ILE A 20 8.51 10.59 6.84
CA ILE A 20 7.68 9.91 7.84
C ILE A 20 7.06 8.64 7.26
N ARG A 21 6.53 8.67 6.03
CA ARG A 21 6.01 7.46 5.35
C ARG A 21 7.07 6.37 5.24
N ARG A 22 8.30 6.74 4.92
CA ARG A 22 9.43 5.79 4.90
C ARG A 22 9.68 5.18 6.28
N MET A 23 9.58 5.96 7.36
CA MET A 23 9.72 5.43 8.73
C MET A 23 8.61 4.44 9.07
N PHE A 24 7.36 4.70 8.68
CA PHE A 24 6.26 3.72 8.78
C PHE A 24 6.60 2.43 8.02
N PHE A 25 6.97 2.56 6.76
CA PHE A 25 7.32 1.43 5.90
C PHE A 25 8.48 0.60 6.47
N LEU A 26 9.49 1.25 7.06
CA LEU A 26 10.63 0.58 7.68
C LEU A 26 10.33 0.03 9.09
N ASN A 27 9.09 0.15 9.60
CA ASN A 27 8.68 -0.20 10.96
C ASN A 27 9.47 0.55 12.07
N GLU A 28 9.99 1.73 11.76
CA GLU A 28 10.62 2.62 12.75
C GLU A 28 9.58 3.37 13.58
N ILE A 29 8.36 3.48 13.04
CA ILE A 29 7.16 3.96 13.73
C ILE A 29 6.18 2.78 13.76
N ILE A 30 5.68 2.42 14.94
CA ILE A 30 4.84 1.23 15.14
C ILE A 30 3.39 1.60 15.48
N PRO A 31 2.39 0.73 15.21
CA PRO A 31 0.99 0.96 15.59
C PRO A 31 0.81 1.22 17.08
N GLY A 32 -0.08 2.18 17.42
CA GLY A 32 -0.40 2.57 18.79
C GLY A 32 0.65 3.45 19.48
N GLN A 33 1.72 3.85 18.78
CA GLN A 33 2.82 4.63 19.34
C GLN A 33 2.50 6.13 19.37
N LYS A 34 2.90 6.81 20.44
CA LYS A 34 2.95 8.27 20.46
C LYS A 34 4.06 8.79 19.54
N ILE A 35 3.74 9.79 18.74
CA ILE A 35 4.67 10.42 17.80
C ILE A 35 5.18 11.73 18.40
N SER A 36 6.50 11.82 18.58
CA SER A 36 7.18 13.06 18.92
C SER A 36 7.55 13.81 17.64
N TYR A 37 6.83 14.88 17.33
CA TYR A 37 7.17 15.72 16.17
C TYR A 37 8.54 16.40 16.31
N GLY A 38 9.01 16.65 17.55
CA GLY A 38 10.36 17.17 17.80
C GLY A 38 11.44 16.16 17.44
N ASP A 39 11.25 14.88 17.77
CA ASP A 39 12.21 13.81 17.39
C ASP A 39 12.19 13.56 15.89
N LEU A 40 11.00 13.57 15.25
CA LEU A 40 10.90 13.47 13.80
C LEU A 40 11.61 14.63 13.10
N ALA A 41 11.48 15.87 13.61
CA ALA A 41 12.16 17.03 13.06
C ALA A 41 13.69 16.87 13.13
N LYS A 42 14.21 16.39 14.28
CA LYS A 42 15.65 16.09 14.42
C LYS A 42 16.10 15.00 13.45
N ARG A 43 15.36 13.90 13.37
CA ARG A 43 15.70 12.76 12.48
C ARG A 43 15.69 13.14 11.01
N LEU A 44 14.76 14.03 10.61
CA LEU A 44 14.63 14.51 9.24
C LEU A 44 15.51 15.75 8.95
N ASN A 45 16.25 16.24 9.95
CA ASN A 45 17.08 17.44 9.86
C ASN A 45 16.31 18.67 9.33
N MET A 46 15.12 18.92 9.91
CA MET A 46 14.26 20.04 9.53
C MET A 46 13.56 20.66 10.75
N SER A 47 12.91 21.82 10.57
CA SER A 47 12.12 22.44 11.63
C SER A 47 10.84 21.64 11.91
N THR A 48 10.19 21.90 13.04
CA THR A 48 8.94 21.23 13.44
C THR A 48 7.75 21.59 12.56
N THR A 49 7.72 22.76 11.96
CA THR A 49 6.59 23.24 11.15
C THR A 49 6.25 22.32 9.97
N PRO A 50 7.16 21.96 9.04
CA PRO A 50 6.85 21.03 7.95
C PRO A 50 6.49 19.65 8.45
N VAL A 51 7.05 19.18 9.59
CA VAL A 51 6.72 17.90 10.20
C VAL A 51 5.27 17.87 10.69
N ILE A 52 4.82 18.95 11.37
CA ILE A 52 3.42 19.07 11.83
C ILE A 52 2.46 19.11 10.62
N GLN A 53 2.81 19.82 9.56
CA GLN A 53 1.99 19.85 8.33
C GLN A 53 1.93 18.45 7.66
N ALA A 54 3.04 17.73 7.65
CA ALA A 54 3.08 16.36 7.17
C ALA A 54 2.23 15.41 8.03
N LEU A 55 2.28 15.54 9.37
CA LEU A 55 1.44 14.75 10.28
C LEU A 55 -0.06 15.05 10.09
N LYS A 56 -0.47 16.30 9.87
CA LYS A 56 -1.86 16.64 9.53
C LYS A 56 -2.31 15.95 8.23
N ARG A 57 -1.43 15.87 7.24
CA ARG A 57 -1.74 15.15 5.99
C ARG A 57 -1.88 13.65 6.22
N LEU A 58 -1.04 13.05 7.05
CA LEU A 58 -1.13 11.65 7.44
C LEU A 58 -2.37 11.35 8.29
N GLU A 59 -2.84 12.33 9.08
CA GLU A 59 -4.09 12.25 9.85
C GLU A 59 -5.31 12.17 8.91
N ILE A 60 -5.37 13.03 7.89
CA ILE A 60 -6.43 12.97 6.86
C ILE A 60 -6.45 11.60 6.16
N GLN A 61 -5.30 10.95 6.03
CA GLN A 61 -5.17 9.61 5.44
C GLN A 61 -5.46 8.46 6.43
N GLY A 62 -5.77 8.74 7.69
CA GLY A 62 -6.06 7.72 8.71
C GLY A 62 -4.83 6.93 9.21
N LEU A 63 -3.61 7.43 8.93
CA LEU A 63 -2.35 6.79 9.37
C LEU A 63 -1.95 7.19 10.79
N VAL A 64 -2.33 8.39 11.20
CA VAL A 64 -2.12 8.93 12.54
C VAL A 64 -3.40 9.61 13.01
N ARG A 65 -3.55 9.78 14.32
CA ARG A 65 -4.59 10.61 14.93
C ARG A 65 -3.97 11.69 15.81
N HIS A 66 -4.60 12.82 15.86
CA HIS A 66 -4.26 13.91 16.77
C HIS A 66 -5.17 13.89 18.01
N GLU A 67 -4.56 13.83 19.19
CA GLU A 67 -5.29 14.01 20.46
C GLU A 67 -5.01 15.42 20.98
N PRO A 68 -6.05 16.26 21.18
CA PRO A 68 -5.87 17.61 21.70
C PRO A 68 -5.04 17.61 23.00
N ASN A 69 -4.06 18.49 23.10
CA ASN A 69 -3.11 18.63 24.22
C ASN A 69 -2.21 17.41 24.48
N ARG A 70 -2.34 16.32 23.72
CA ARG A 70 -1.54 15.09 23.88
C ARG A 70 -0.59 14.82 22.72
N GLY A 71 -0.90 15.37 21.53
CA GLY A 71 -0.10 15.24 20.32
C GLY A 71 -0.59 14.16 19.36
N TYR A 72 0.31 13.64 18.55
CA TYR A 72 0.00 12.65 17.52
C TYR A 72 0.29 11.22 17.98
N TYR A 73 -0.53 10.30 17.50
CA TYR A 73 -0.39 8.86 17.74
C TYR A 73 -0.60 8.12 16.42
N THR A 74 0.08 7.00 16.23
CA THR A 74 -0.26 6.07 15.16
C THR A 74 -1.56 5.34 15.49
N GLU A 75 -2.33 4.99 14.45
CA GLU A 75 -3.52 4.18 14.63
C GLU A 75 -3.18 2.74 15.02
N ASN A 76 -4.09 2.10 15.74
CA ASN A 76 -4.00 0.69 16.07
C ASN A 76 -4.39 -0.18 14.86
N ILE A 77 -3.96 -1.43 14.87
CA ILE A 77 -4.41 -2.43 13.91
C ILE A 77 -5.87 -2.75 14.21
N SER A 78 -6.75 -2.58 13.21
CA SER A 78 -8.17 -2.90 13.27
C SER A 78 -8.52 -4.00 12.29
N LEU A 79 -9.13 -5.08 12.76
CA LEU A 79 -9.59 -6.18 11.90
C LEU A 79 -10.72 -5.72 10.97
N SER A 80 -11.69 -4.94 11.50
CA SER A 80 -12.79 -4.39 10.68
C SER A 80 -12.29 -3.52 9.56
N GLU A 81 -11.32 -2.65 9.84
CA GLU A 81 -10.75 -1.77 8.82
C GLU A 81 -10.02 -2.56 7.71
N VAL A 82 -9.29 -3.63 8.06
CA VAL A 82 -8.65 -4.50 7.06
C VAL A 82 -9.69 -5.14 6.15
N ILE A 83 -10.78 -5.65 6.72
CA ILE A 83 -11.90 -6.21 5.95
C ILE A 83 -12.45 -5.17 4.98
N GLU A 84 -12.78 -3.97 5.46
CA GLU A 84 -13.33 -2.87 4.66
C GLU A 84 -12.38 -2.42 3.54
N ILE A 85 -11.07 -2.36 3.81
CA ILE A 85 -10.06 -1.99 2.79
C ILE A 85 -10.02 -3.03 1.68
N TYR A 86 -10.00 -4.33 2.01
CA TYR A 86 -9.97 -5.39 1.00
C TYR A 86 -11.27 -5.46 0.19
N ASP A 87 -12.45 -5.25 0.82
CA ASP A 87 -13.74 -5.20 0.12
C ASP A 87 -13.78 -4.03 -0.88
N PHE A 88 -13.26 -2.88 -0.49
CA PHE A 88 -13.20 -1.72 -1.37
C PHE A 88 -12.12 -1.86 -2.46
N ARG A 89 -10.99 -2.54 -2.16
CA ARG A 89 -10.00 -2.92 -3.18
C ARG A 89 -10.63 -3.78 -4.26
N GLU A 90 -11.34 -4.85 -3.88
CA GLU A 90 -12.01 -5.73 -4.83
C GLU A 90 -12.96 -4.95 -5.72
N LEU A 91 -13.83 -4.13 -5.12
CA LEU A 91 -14.79 -3.29 -5.86
C LEU A 91 -14.09 -2.39 -6.88
N ILE A 92 -13.01 -1.70 -6.49
CA ILE A 92 -12.29 -0.79 -7.37
C ILE A 92 -11.53 -1.57 -8.44
N GLU A 93 -10.71 -2.53 -8.05
CA GLU A 93 -9.78 -3.20 -8.96
C GLU A 93 -10.51 -4.00 -10.03
N VAL A 94 -11.54 -4.76 -9.65
CA VAL A 94 -12.37 -5.52 -10.60
C VAL A 94 -13.11 -4.59 -11.56
N SER A 95 -13.61 -3.43 -11.06
CA SER A 95 -14.31 -2.43 -11.87
C SER A 95 -13.42 -1.69 -12.88
N LEU A 96 -12.09 -1.83 -12.78
CA LEU A 96 -11.13 -1.24 -13.72
C LEU A 96 -10.80 -2.16 -14.91
N LEU A 97 -11.07 -3.47 -14.80
CA LEU A 97 -10.72 -4.46 -15.82
C LEU A 97 -11.36 -4.22 -17.19
N PRO A 98 -12.65 -3.83 -17.30
CA PRO A 98 -13.26 -3.56 -18.61
C PRO A 98 -12.49 -2.49 -19.40
N ASP A 99 -12.20 -1.34 -18.77
CA ASP A 99 -11.47 -0.25 -19.40
C ASP A 99 -10.01 -0.63 -19.67
N THR A 100 -9.40 -1.41 -18.78
CA THR A 100 -8.02 -1.87 -18.93
C THR A 100 -7.89 -2.81 -20.13
N ILE A 101 -8.78 -3.79 -20.27
CA ILE A 101 -8.75 -4.79 -21.35
C ILE A 101 -9.12 -4.13 -22.69
N SER A 102 -10.22 -3.36 -22.74
CA SER A 102 -10.65 -2.69 -23.99
C SER A 102 -9.61 -1.69 -24.53
N GLY A 103 -8.88 -1.04 -23.63
CA GLY A 103 -7.81 -0.09 -23.98
C GLY A 103 -6.42 -0.76 -24.14
N MET A 104 -6.31 -2.11 -24.09
CA MET A 104 -5.02 -2.79 -24.12
C MET A 104 -4.36 -2.70 -25.51
N ASN A 105 -3.04 -2.54 -25.51
CA ASN A 105 -2.18 -2.59 -26.68
C ASN A 105 -0.81 -3.15 -26.33
N LYS A 106 0.04 -3.38 -27.34
CA LYS A 106 1.38 -3.98 -27.15
C LYS A 106 2.24 -3.23 -26.13
N THR A 107 2.19 -1.88 -26.13
CA THR A 107 2.98 -1.06 -25.20
C THR A 107 2.47 -1.18 -23.76
N LYS A 108 1.15 -1.15 -23.57
CA LYS A 108 0.53 -1.34 -22.24
C LYS A 108 0.77 -2.75 -21.71
N LEU A 109 0.63 -3.77 -22.57
CA LEU A 109 0.88 -5.15 -22.21
C LEU A 109 2.35 -5.38 -21.77
N LYS A 110 3.31 -4.76 -22.48
CA LYS A 110 4.72 -4.79 -22.07
C LYS A 110 4.97 -4.14 -20.71
N LYS A 111 4.25 -3.05 -20.39
CA LYS A 111 4.33 -2.40 -19.04
C LYS A 111 3.79 -3.32 -17.95
N LEU A 112 2.65 -3.96 -18.18
CA LEU A 112 2.05 -4.90 -17.24
C LEU A 112 2.95 -6.13 -17.04
N LYS A 113 3.49 -6.68 -18.13
CA LYS A 113 4.45 -7.82 -18.06
C LYS A 113 5.68 -7.47 -17.23
N LYS A 114 6.24 -6.26 -17.43
CA LYS A 114 7.38 -5.82 -16.64
C LYS A 114 7.05 -5.72 -15.14
N ALA A 115 5.86 -5.25 -14.79
CA ALA A 115 5.45 -5.19 -13.39
C ALA A 115 5.25 -6.60 -12.79
N LEU A 116 4.69 -7.54 -13.58
CA LEU A 116 4.60 -8.95 -13.21
C LEU A 116 5.99 -9.56 -12.99
N ASP A 117 6.90 -9.39 -13.95
CA ASP A 117 8.25 -9.95 -13.85
C ASP A 117 8.99 -9.40 -12.62
N ASN A 118 8.88 -8.09 -12.36
CA ASN A 118 9.43 -7.47 -11.15
C ASN A 118 8.84 -8.08 -9.86
N HIS A 119 7.54 -8.42 -9.85
CA HIS A 119 6.89 -9.09 -8.73
C HIS A 119 7.43 -10.50 -8.52
N LEU A 120 7.51 -11.30 -9.59
CA LEU A 120 8.00 -12.66 -9.54
C LEU A 120 9.49 -12.76 -9.17
N ASP A 121 10.31 -11.80 -9.62
CA ASP A 121 11.73 -11.74 -9.28
C ASP A 121 11.98 -11.35 -7.81
N ALA A 122 11.09 -10.55 -7.22
CA ALA A 122 11.20 -10.14 -5.81
C ALA A 122 11.02 -11.30 -4.81
N VAL A 123 10.49 -12.43 -5.25
CA VAL A 123 10.36 -13.67 -4.46
C VAL A 123 11.72 -14.29 -4.13
N ARG A 124 12.73 -14.03 -4.95
CA ARG A 124 14.09 -14.57 -4.79
C ARG A 124 14.91 -13.82 -3.73
N ASP A 125 14.49 -12.61 -3.37
CA ASP A 125 15.16 -11.79 -2.37
C ASP A 125 14.50 -11.97 -0.99
N ILE A 126 15.33 -12.13 0.04
CA ILE A 126 14.97 -12.42 1.46
C ILE A 126 14.14 -11.30 2.12
N PHE A 127 13.84 -10.21 1.42
CA PHE A 127 13.17 -9.04 1.98
C PHE A 127 11.66 -9.00 1.63
N LEU A 128 10.83 -9.51 2.56
CA LEU A 128 9.35 -9.38 2.53
C LEU A 128 8.83 -7.97 2.14
N LYS A 129 9.60 -6.93 2.42
CA LYS A 129 9.23 -5.53 2.12
C LYS A 129 9.27 -5.21 0.63
N ASP A 130 10.27 -5.73 -0.08
CA ASP A 130 10.42 -5.49 -1.53
C ASP A 130 9.29 -6.20 -2.29
N ARG A 131 8.89 -7.38 -1.84
CA ARG A 131 7.75 -8.12 -2.40
C ARG A 131 6.44 -7.32 -2.28
N LEU A 132 6.15 -6.72 -1.10
CA LEU A 132 4.97 -5.85 -0.91
C LEU A 132 4.94 -4.70 -1.91
N LEU A 133 6.07 -4.04 -2.10
CA LEU A 133 6.16 -2.93 -3.05
C LEU A 133 5.93 -3.41 -4.48
N LYS A 134 6.42 -4.60 -4.84
CA LYS A 134 6.25 -5.17 -6.17
C LYS A 134 4.83 -5.66 -6.43
N ASP A 135 4.20 -6.25 -5.43
CA ASP A 135 2.78 -6.57 -5.45
C ASP A 135 1.94 -5.31 -5.71
N MET A 136 2.12 -4.27 -4.91
CA MET A 136 1.46 -2.99 -5.11
C MET A 136 1.76 -2.39 -6.50
N GLU A 137 3.02 -2.48 -6.98
CA GLU A 137 3.42 -1.97 -8.29
C GLU A 137 2.66 -2.67 -9.42
N PHE A 138 2.44 -3.99 -9.31
CA PHE A 138 1.65 -4.76 -10.28
C PHE A 138 0.19 -4.29 -10.31
N HIS A 139 -0.49 -4.28 -9.16
CA HIS A 139 -1.89 -3.83 -9.05
C HIS A 139 -2.08 -2.37 -9.48
N MET A 140 -1.19 -1.48 -9.04
CA MET A 140 -1.24 -0.07 -9.45
C MET A 140 -0.92 0.14 -10.93
N THR A 141 -0.08 -0.71 -11.53
CA THR A 141 0.17 -0.68 -12.98
C THR A 141 -1.07 -1.09 -13.72
N LEU A 142 -1.70 -2.21 -13.34
CA LEU A 142 -2.97 -2.67 -13.88
C LEU A 142 -4.03 -1.56 -13.83
N ALA A 143 -4.22 -0.97 -12.66
CA ALA A 143 -5.20 0.10 -12.44
C ALA A 143 -4.94 1.33 -13.33
N LYS A 144 -3.69 1.79 -13.44
CA LYS A 144 -3.31 2.94 -14.28
C LYS A 144 -3.56 2.71 -15.76
N LEU A 145 -3.50 1.48 -16.24
CA LEU A 145 -3.76 1.14 -17.64
C LEU A 145 -5.22 1.35 -18.05
N SER A 146 -6.17 1.37 -17.11
CA SER A 146 -7.57 1.71 -17.33
C SER A 146 -7.78 3.17 -17.75
N GLY A 147 -6.89 4.08 -17.34
CA GLY A 147 -7.04 5.53 -17.53
C GLY A 147 -7.96 6.22 -16.53
N ASN A 148 -8.61 5.50 -15.60
CA ASN A 148 -9.51 6.08 -14.61
C ASN A 148 -8.73 6.68 -13.42
N ARG A 149 -8.42 7.97 -13.51
CA ARG A 149 -7.60 8.67 -12.52
C ARG A 149 -8.18 8.69 -11.11
N ILE A 150 -9.51 8.74 -10.97
CA ILE A 150 -10.19 8.79 -9.66
C ILE A 150 -10.06 7.45 -8.94
N LYS A 151 -10.42 6.35 -9.61
CA LYS A 151 -10.28 5.01 -9.03
C LYS A 151 -8.82 4.69 -8.68
N VAL A 152 -7.87 5.09 -9.53
CA VAL A 152 -6.43 4.93 -9.27
C VAL A 152 -5.98 5.70 -8.03
N ALA A 153 -6.48 6.92 -7.81
CA ALA A 153 -6.15 7.69 -6.61
C ALA A 153 -6.72 7.02 -5.35
N CYS A 154 -7.99 6.60 -5.38
CA CYS A 154 -8.61 5.88 -4.26
C CYS A 154 -7.85 4.56 -3.95
N LEU A 155 -7.53 3.78 -4.97
CA LEU A 155 -6.80 2.51 -4.79
C LEU A 155 -5.41 2.75 -4.17
N LYS A 156 -4.74 3.82 -4.58
CA LYS A 156 -3.45 4.19 -3.98
C LYS A 156 -3.57 4.49 -2.49
N ASP A 157 -4.60 5.22 -2.07
CA ASP A 157 -4.82 5.54 -0.66
C ASP A 157 -5.14 4.28 0.17
N LEU A 158 -5.87 3.31 -0.40
CA LEU A 158 -6.10 1.99 0.24
C LEU A 158 -4.80 1.20 0.41
N PHE A 159 -3.94 1.17 -0.60
CA PHE A 159 -2.62 0.55 -0.50
C PHE A 159 -1.73 1.25 0.52
N ASP A 160 -1.77 2.59 0.59
CA ASP A 160 -1.04 3.34 1.61
C ASP A 160 -1.49 2.95 3.02
N LEU A 161 -2.80 2.80 3.27
CA LEU A 161 -3.32 2.29 4.55
C LEU A 161 -2.79 0.89 4.84
N LEU A 162 -2.91 -0.04 3.90
CA LEU A 162 -2.45 -1.41 4.08
C LEU A 162 -0.94 -1.47 4.40
N TYR A 163 -0.10 -0.83 3.62
CA TYR A 163 1.34 -1.03 3.70
C TYR A 163 2.04 -0.16 4.75
N LEU A 164 1.47 0.98 5.10
CA LEU A 164 2.06 1.86 6.11
C LEU A 164 1.54 1.55 7.51
N LYS A 165 0.28 1.13 7.64
CA LYS A 165 -0.35 0.82 8.92
C LYS A 165 -0.21 -0.65 9.31
N TYR A 166 -0.45 -1.56 8.36
CA TYR A 166 -0.39 -3.00 8.56
C TYR A 166 0.95 -3.54 8.08
N ARG A 167 1.71 -4.11 8.96
CA ARG A 167 3.07 -4.58 8.68
C ARG A 167 3.11 -5.77 7.72
N GLY A 168 4.24 -5.95 7.04
CA GLY A 168 4.47 -7.06 6.13
C GLY A 168 4.21 -8.44 6.73
N ASN A 169 4.55 -8.67 8.00
CA ASN A 169 4.27 -9.94 8.69
C ASN A 169 2.77 -10.22 8.94
N ILE A 170 1.90 -9.23 8.73
CA ILE A 170 0.45 -9.40 8.78
C ILE A 170 -0.11 -9.64 7.39
N LEU A 171 0.43 -8.93 6.39
CA LEU A 171 -0.09 -8.97 5.02
C LEU A 171 0.48 -10.15 4.20
N PHE A 172 1.70 -10.60 4.52
CA PHE A 172 2.38 -11.67 3.77
C PHE A 172 2.33 -13.03 4.46
N VAL A 173 1.15 -13.52 4.64
CA VAL A 173 0.91 -14.89 5.14
C VAL A 173 0.30 -15.79 4.08
N THR A 174 -0.07 -15.22 2.92
CA THR A 174 -0.51 -15.98 1.75
C THR A 174 0.68 -16.72 1.14
N PRO A 175 0.57 -18.02 0.84
CA PRO A 175 1.63 -18.76 0.16
C PRO A 175 2.05 -18.07 -1.14
N MET A 176 3.36 -17.93 -1.32
CA MET A 176 3.94 -17.14 -2.42
C MET A 176 3.57 -17.73 -3.78
N GLU A 177 3.67 -19.05 -3.89
CA GLU A 177 3.38 -19.79 -5.11
C GLU A 177 1.92 -19.60 -5.57
N MET A 178 1.00 -19.46 -4.61
CA MET A 178 -0.40 -19.17 -4.89
C MET A 178 -0.57 -17.76 -5.48
N VAL A 179 0.01 -16.76 -4.85
CA VAL A 179 -0.06 -15.36 -5.32
C VAL A 179 0.57 -15.22 -6.71
N ASP A 180 1.73 -15.86 -6.92
CA ASP A 180 2.43 -15.81 -8.20
C ASP A 180 1.61 -16.46 -9.31
N ALA A 181 1.02 -17.63 -9.05
CA ALA A 181 0.15 -18.31 -10.02
C ALA A 181 -1.09 -17.48 -10.38
N GLU A 182 -1.72 -16.84 -9.39
CA GLU A 182 -2.87 -15.97 -9.60
C GLU A 182 -2.50 -14.71 -10.42
N HIS A 183 -1.35 -14.08 -10.16
CA HIS A 183 -0.88 -12.93 -10.95
C HIS A 183 -0.51 -13.30 -12.40
N ILE A 184 0.12 -14.45 -12.60
CA ILE A 184 0.41 -14.97 -13.95
C ILE A 184 -0.90 -15.22 -14.71
N GLN A 185 -1.85 -15.91 -14.09
CA GLN A 185 -3.14 -16.20 -14.70
C GLN A 185 -3.92 -14.92 -15.04
N LEU A 186 -3.92 -13.94 -14.12
CA LEU A 186 -4.55 -12.64 -14.35
C LEU A 186 -3.94 -11.91 -15.55
N TYR A 187 -2.61 -11.90 -15.65
CA TYR A 187 -1.91 -11.32 -16.78
C TYR A 187 -2.29 -12.02 -18.09
N ASP A 188 -2.31 -13.35 -18.13
CA ASP A 188 -2.62 -14.14 -19.32
C ASP A 188 -4.06 -13.90 -19.78
N ASP A 189 -5.03 -13.84 -18.85
CA ASP A 189 -6.43 -13.56 -19.19
C ASP A 189 -6.62 -12.12 -19.72
N ILE A 190 -5.89 -11.14 -19.15
CA ILE A 190 -5.88 -9.76 -19.67
C ILE A 190 -5.25 -9.71 -21.07
N ALA A 191 -4.14 -10.41 -21.29
CA ALA A 191 -3.46 -10.45 -22.57
C ALA A 191 -4.31 -11.11 -23.67
N ALA A 192 -5.11 -12.10 -23.30
CA ALA A 192 -6.06 -12.78 -24.17
C ALA A 192 -7.38 -12.01 -24.37
N GLY A 193 -7.62 -10.93 -23.64
CA GLY A 193 -8.88 -10.17 -23.65
C GLY A 193 -10.05 -10.86 -22.94
N ASN A 194 -9.78 -11.85 -22.08
CA ASN A 194 -10.78 -12.67 -21.38
C ASN A 194 -11.31 -11.95 -20.13
N LEU A 195 -12.19 -10.97 -20.29
CA LEU A 195 -12.69 -10.13 -19.21
C LEU A 195 -13.27 -10.91 -18.03
N GLU A 196 -14.14 -11.87 -18.29
CA GLU A 196 -14.84 -12.60 -17.21
C GLU A 196 -13.88 -13.50 -16.43
N ARG A 197 -12.91 -14.11 -17.09
CA ARG A 197 -11.85 -14.87 -16.39
C ARG A 197 -10.94 -13.95 -15.58
N ALA A 198 -10.51 -12.81 -16.14
CA ALA A 198 -9.70 -11.85 -15.42
C ALA A 198 -10.41 -11.32 -14.18
N LYS A 199 -11.73 -11.02 -14.25
CA LYS A 199 -12.54 -10.66 -13.08
C LYS A 199 -12.54 -11.76 -12.02
N HIS A 200 -12.82 -13.00 -12.43
CA HIS A 200 -12.88 -14.13 -11.52
C HIS A 200 -11.53 -14.34 -10.80
N VAL A 201 -10.42 -14.34 -11.54
CA VAL A 201 -9.07 -14.51 -10.98
C VAL A 201 -8.74 -13.38 -10.00
N LEU A 202 -9.02 -12.12 -10.36
CA LEU A 202 -8.71 -10.98 -9.50
C LEU A 202 -9.56 -10.97 -8.22
N THR A 203 -10.87 -11.25 -8.32
CA THR A 203 -11.77 -11.42 -7.16
C THR A 203 -11.24 -12.52 -6.22
N HIS A 204 -10.91 -13.69 -6.79
CA HIS A 204 -10.39 -14.82 -6.02
C HIS A 204 -9.06 -14.47 -5.33
N HIS A 205 -8.14 -13.85 -6.06
CA HIS A 205 -6.86 -13.37 -5.53
C HIS A 205 -7.05 -12.44 -4.32
N ILE A 206 -7.88 -11.39 -4.46
CA ILE A 206 -8.10 -10.42 -3.38
C ILE A 206 -8.77 -11.10 -2.18
N ALA A 207 -9.73 -11.99 -2.40
CA ALA A 207 -10.38 -12.77 -1.34
C ALA A 207 -9.39 -13.67 -0.59
N ASN A 208 -8.49 -14.35 -1.29
CA ASN A 208 -7.45 -15.19 -0.69
C ASN A 208 -6.50 -14.37 0.19
N VAL A 209 -5.98 -13.27 -0.34
CA VAL A 209 -5.07 -12.39 0.42
C VAL A 209 -5.77 -11.79 1.64
N LYS A 210 -7.04 -11.36 1.50
CA LYS A 210 -7.89 -10.91 2.60
C LYS A 210 -8.02 -11.96 3.70
N HIS A 211 -8.38 -13.20 3.33
CA HIS A 211 -8.55 -14.31 4.28
C HIS A 211 -7.28 -14.56 5.09
N HIS A 212 -6.13 -14.62 4.44
CA HIS A 212 -4.85 -14.82 5.12
C HIS A 212 -4.47 -13.64 6.03
N ALA A 213 -4.72 -12.39 5.62
CA ALA A 213 -4.48 -11.21 6.43
C ALA A 213 -5.34 -11.20 7.70
N ILE A 214 -6.64 -11.53 7.59
CA ILE A 214 -7.58 -11.68 8.71
C ILE A 214 -7.07 -12.72 9.70
N SER A 215 -6.76 -13.94 9.22
CA SER A 215 -6.26 -15.03 10.05
C SER A 215 -4.97 -14.67 10.81
N SER A 216 -4.10 -13.87 10.18
CA SER A 216 -2.87 -13.39 10.82
C SER A 216 -3.14 -12.38 11.94
N ILE A 217 -4.08 -11.45 11.73
CA ILE A 217 -4.46 -10.46 12.75
C ILE A 217 -5.12 -11.15 13.95
N GLU A 218 -6.03 -12.08 13.71
CA GLU A 218 -6.71 -12.85 14.77
C GLU A 218 -5.72 -13.63 15.62
N ARG A 219 -4.76 -14.31 14.98
CA ARG A 219 -3.68 -15.02 15.68
C ARG A 219 -2.88 -14.09 16.59
N MET A 220 -2.48 -12.95 16.05
CA MET A 220 -1.71 -11.95 16.78
C MET A 220 -2.48 -11.36 17.97
N GLN A 221 -3.80 -11.17 17.83
CA GLN A 221 -4.66 -10.70 18.93
C GLN A 221 -4.82 -11.75 20.03
N ASN A 222 -4.95 -13.03 19.64
CA ASN A 222 -5.07 -14.15 20.59
C ASN A 222 -3.76 -14.38 21.37
N GLU A 223 -2.60 -14.28 20.70
CA GLU A 223 -1.29 -14.37 21.36
C GLU A 223 -1.06 -13.24 22.38
N LYS A 224 -1.56 -12.04 22.12
CA LYS A 224 -1.50 -10.93 23.08
C LYS A 224 -2.39 -11.17 24.30
N LYS A 225 -3.59 -11.73 24.11
CA LYS A 225 -4.51 -12.06 25.22
C LYS A 225 -3.97 -13.18 26.10
N ALA A 226 -3.26 -14.15 25.54
CA ALA A 226 -2.68 -15.28 26.27
C ALA A 226 -1.45 -14.89 27.13
N LYS A 227 -0.87 -13.71 26.92
CA LYS A 227 0.31 -13.20 27.66
C LYS A 227 -0.05 -12.20 28.77
N LEU A 228 -1.34 -11.88 28.94
CA LEU A 228 -1.89 -11.03 29.99
C LEU A 228 -2.56 -11.87 31.09
#